data_03acc42067ca980505e2399674496c0a
#
_entry.id   03acc42067ca980505e2399674496c0a
#
_cell.length_a   1.000
_cell.length_b   1.000
_cell.length_c   1.000
_cell.angle_alpha   90.00
_cell.angle_beta   90.00
_cell.angle_gamma   90.00
#
_symmetry.space_group_name_H-M   'P 1'
#
loop_
_entity.id
_entity.type
_entity.pdbx_description
1 polymer ?
#
loop_
_entity_poly.entity_id
_entity_poly.type
_entity_poly.pdbx_seq_one_letter_code
_entity_poly.pdbx_strand_id
1 'polypeptide(L)'
;QPVDMAAPNDGSGRLFIVEQTGKIRVWNGSSVLATPFLDVRTLISTGNERGLLSMALHPNFATNRTFFIYYTDTSGNLAVARYQASVANANVADAATATVLLTIPHPGQSNHNGAKLAFGPDGHLYFGTGDGGGGGDPSGNAQNLNVLLGKMLRIDVDHGSPYTVPPTNPCVGQSGKRGEIWAYGLRNPWRFSFDRGSG
;
A
#
# COMPACT_ATOMS: atom_id res chain seq x y z
N GLN A 1 -7.74 2.97 15.70
CA GLN A 1 -6.64 3.93 15.67
C GLN A 1 -6.37 4.34 14.21
N PRO A 2 -6.50 5.64 13.84
CA PRO A 2 -6.15 6.12 12.51
C PRO A 2 -4.64 6.01 12.28
N VAL A 3 -4.24 5.56 11.10
CA VAL A 3 -2.82 5.39 10.74
C VAL A 3 -2.45 6.03 9.40
N ASP A 4 -3.43 6.26 8.51
CA ASP A 4 -3.20 6.94 7.25
C ASP A 4 -4.46 7.70 6.79
N MET A 5 -4.30 8.58 5.81
CA MET A 5 -5.39 9.41 5.29
C MET A 5 -5.15 9.72 3.81
N ALA A 6 -6.22 9.75 3.03
CA ALA A 6 -6.19 10.15 1.63
C ALA A 6 -7.35 11.08 1.30
N ALA A 7 -7.07 12.10 0.48
CA ALA A 7 -8.07 13.00 -0.07
C ALA A 7 -8.23 12.73 -1.56
N PRO A 8 -9.43 12.43 -2.06
CA PRO A 8 -9.66 12.30 -3.49
C PRO A 8 -9.62 13.68 -4.16
N ASN A 9 -9.03 13.72 -5.35
CA ASN A 9 -9.06 14.94 -6.19
C ASN A 9 -10.29 14.91 -7.11
N ASP A 10 -11.49 14.80 -6.49
CA ASP A 10 -12.79 14.66 -7.19
C ASP A 10 -13.75 15.82 -6.89
N GLY A 11 -13.27 16.86 -6.20
CA GLY A 11 -14.05 18.02 -5.82
C GLY A 11 -15.03 17.81 -4.66
N SER A 12 -15.10 16.60 -4.08
CA SER A 12 -16.07 16.28 -3.01
C SER A 12 -15.70 16.85 -1.65
N GLY A 13 -14.43 17.20 -1.43
CA GLY A 13 -13.92 17.68 -0.13
C GLY A 13 -13.88 16.62 0.98
N ARG A 14 -14.20 15.35 0.66
CA ARG A 14 -14.17 14.25 1.62
C ARG A 14 -12.76 13.76 1.90
N LEU A 15 -12.58 13.07 3.04
CA LEU A 15 -11.33 12.40 3.40
C LEU A 15 -11.61 10.92 3.68
N PHE A 16 -10.71 10.07 3.24
CA PHE A 16 -10.66 8.67 3.62
C PHE A 16 -9.67 8.51 4.78
N ILE A 17 -10.11 7.89 5.88
CA ILE A 17 -9.33 7.70 7.10
C ILE A 17 -9.11 6.20 7.28
N VAL A 18 -7.86 5.77 7.23
CA VAL A 18 -7.46 4.37 7.40
C VAL A 18 -7.32 4.07 8.89
N GLU A 19 -8.11 3.12 9.37
CA GLU A 19 -7.99 2.58 10.73
C GLU A 19 -7.19 1.27 10.70
N GLN A 20 -6.15 1.18 11.53
CA GLN A 20 -5.28 -0.01 11.62
C GLN A 20 -6.08 -1.30 11.83
N THR A 21 -7.22 -1.22 12.48
CA THR A 21 -8.11 -2.34 12.77
C THR A 21 -8.89 -2.86 11.56
N GLY A 22 -8.67 -2.32 10.35
CA GLY A 22 -9.19 -2.86 9.10
C GLY A 22 -10.39 -2.14 8.50
N LYS A 23 -10.67 -0.91 8.89
CA LYS A 23 -11.69 -0.09 8.25
C LYS A 23 -11.09 1.14 7.58
N ILE A 24 -11.69 1.56 6.48
CA ILE A 24 -11.50 2.89 5.91
C ILE A 24 -12.79 3.65 6.15
N ARG A 25 -12.68 4.79 6.86
CA ARG A 25 -13.83 5.67 7.17
C ARG A 25 -13.88 6.82 6.18
N VAL A 26 -15.06 7.40 6.00
CA VAL A 26 -15.23 8.63 5.22
C VAL A 26 -15.60 9.77 6.16
N TRP A 27 -14.82 10.85 6.13
CA TRP A 27 -15.22 12.15 6.65
C TRP A 27 -15.77 12.98 5.47
N ASN A 28 -16.98 13.52 5.61
CA ASN A 28 -17.71 14.16 4.51
C ASN A 28 -17.62 15.70 4.51
N GLY A 29 -16.69 16.25 5.29
CA GLY A 29 -16.56 17.68 5.47
C GLY A 29 -17.17 18.19 6.80
N SER A 30 -18.03 17.38 7.44
CA SER A 30 -18.67 17.73 8.71
C SER A 30 -18.61 16.61 9.76
N SER A 31 -18.71 15.36 9.35
CA SER A 31 -18.74 14.20 10.25
C SER A 31 -18.13 12.97 9.58
N VAL A 32 -17.74 12.00 10.42
CA VAL A 32 -17.37 10.66 9.95
C VAL A 32 -18.64 9.85 9.72
N LEU A 33 -18.81 9.32 8.49
CA LEU A 33 -19.98 8.53 8.14
C LEU A 33 -20.07 7.23 8.97
N ALA A 34 -21.27 6.81 9.32
CA ALA A 34 -21.50 5.59 10.09
C ALA A 34 -21.05 4.34 9.31
N THR A 35 -21.40 4.26 8.02
CA THR A 35 -20.96 3.17 7.13
C THR A 35 -19.50 3.38 6.75
N PRO A 36 -18.61 2.39 6.91
CA PRO A 36 -17.25 2.49 6.43
C PRO A 36 -17.21 2.47 4.90
N PHE A 37 -16.19 3.12 4.31
CA PHE A 37 -15.89 3.02 2.87
C PHE A 37 -15.50 1.59 2.50
N LEU A 38 -14.62 0.98 3.29
CA LEU A 38 -14.18 -0.40 3.13
C LEU A 38 -14.04 -1.05 4.53
N ASP A 39 -14.38 -2.32 4.63
CA ASP A 39 -14.17 -3.14 5.83
C ASP A 39 -13.44 -4.44 5.43
N VAL A 40 -12.16 -4.56 5.82
CA VAL A 40 -11.30 -5.72 5.53
C VAL A 40 -10.85 -6.46 6.79
N ARG A 41 -11.58 -6.30 7.90
CA ARG A 41 -11.23 -6.92 9.19
C ARG A 41 -11.08 -8.44 9.13
N THR A 42 -11.77 -9.09 8.22
CA THR A 42 -11.68 -10.56 8.02
C THR A 42 -10.48 -10.99 7.18
N LEU A 43 -9.80 -10.05 6.54
CA LEU A 43 -8.67 -10.31 5.63
C LEU A 43 -7.31 -10.01 6.26
N ILE A 44 -7.29 -9.37 7.44
CA ILE A 44 -6.06 -8.86 8.04
C ILE A 44 -5.73 -9.56 9.35
N SER A 45 -4.44 -9.65 9.65
CA SER A 45 -3.94 -9.86 11.01
C SER A 45 -3.82 -8.52 11.73
N THR A 46 -3.99 -8.52 13.05
CA THR A 46 -3.90 -7.35 13.92
C THR A 46 -2.92 -7.59 15.05
N GLY A 47 -2.58 -6.54 15.78
CA GLY A 47 -1.66 -6.56 16.91
C GLY A 47 -0.28 -6.03 16.54
N ASN A 48 0.33 -5.32 17.49
CA ASN A 48 1.59 -4.61 17.30
C ASN A 48 1.51 -3.66 16.08
N GLU A 49 2.39 -3.80 15.09
CA GLU A 49 2.41 -2.98 13.87
C GLU A 49 1.55 -3.54 12.73
N ARG A 50 0.87 -4.70 12.94
CA ARG A 50 0.03 -5.35 11.94
C ARG A 50 -1.33 -4.65 11.78
N GLY A 51 -1.94 -4.80 10.61
CA GLY A 51 -3.27 -4.28 10.33
C GLY A 51 -3.46 -3.81 8.90
N LEU A 52 -4.47 -2.96 8.70
CA LEU A 52 -4.63 -2.13 7.52
C LEU A 52 -3.79 -0.87 7.72
N LEU A 53 -2.75 -0.66 6.90
CA LEU A 53 -1.66 0.26 7.21
C LEU A 53 -1.62 1.49 6.31
N SER A 54 -2.11 1.40 5.07
CA SER A 54 -2.13 2.54 4.14
C SER A 54 -3.17 2.37 3.05
N MET A 55 -3.54 3.48 2.42
CA MET A 55 -4.25 3.52 1.16
C MET A 55 -3.63 4.55 0.22
N ALA A 56 -3.79 4.33 -1.09
CA ALA A 56 -3.52 5.33 -2.11
C ALA A 56 -4.66 5.36 -3.12
N LEU A 57 -5.07 6.55 -3.51
CA LEU A 57 -6.01 6.73 -4.61
C LEU A 57 -5.23 6.79 -5.92
N HIS A 58 -5.74 6.13 -6.95
CA HIS A 58 -5.19 6.26 -8.29
C HIS A 58 -5.18 7.74 -8.72
N PRO A 59 -4.18 8.25 -9.46
CA PRO A 59 -4.18 9.63 -9.95
C PRO A 59 -5.46 10.05 -10.65
N ASN A 60 -6.08 9.11 -11.39
CA ASN A 60 -7.36 9.30 -12.09
C ASN A 60 -8.57 8.77 -11.28
N PHE A 61 -8.50 8.76 -9.94
CA PHE A 61 -9.56 8.20 -9.08
C PHE A 61 -10.94 8.81 -9.39
N ALA A 62 -11.01 10.09 -9.68
CA ALA A 62 -12.26 10.79 -10.02
C ALA A 62 -13.03 10.13 -11.18
N THR A 63 -12.33 9.47 -12.09
CA THR A 63 -12.91 8.82 -13.27
C THR A 63 -12.92 7.30 -13.18
N ASN A 64 -11.82 6.67 -12.76
CA ASN A 64 -11.67 5.21 -12.72
C ASN A 64 -12.06 4.58 -11.38
N ARG A 65 -12.27 5.40 -10.33
CA ARG A 65 -12.65 4.98 -8.98
C ARG A 65 -11.69 3.98 -8.32
N THR A 66 -10.50 3.80 -8.87
CA THR A 66 -9.53 2.81 -8.43
C THR A 66 -8.72 3.31 -7.24
N PHE A 67 -8.54 2.46 -6.25
CA PHE A 67 -7.68 2.71 -5.11
C PHE A 67 -6.95 1.44 -4.65
N PHE A 68 -5.94 1.62 -3.84
CA PHE A 68 -5.05 0.56 -3.37
C PHE A 68 -4.98 0.59 -1.85
N ILE A 69 -4.83 -0.58 -1.25
CA ILE A 69 -4.59 -0.73 0.19
C ILE A 69 -3.34 -1.55 0.44
N TYR A 70 -2.66 -1.25 1.55
CA TYR A 70 -1.54 -2.02 2.07
C TYR A 70 -1.92 -2.55 3.45
N TYR A 71 -1.76 -3.84 3.65
CA TYR A 71 -2.16 -4.49 4.88
C TYR A 71 -1.31 -5.73 5.18
N THR A 72 -1.38 -6.23 6.42
CA THR A 72 -0.88 -7.56 6.76
C THR A 72 -2.02 -8.56 6.68
N ASP A 73 -1.88 -9.61 5.87
CA ASP A 73 -2.89 -10.66 5.71
C ASP A 73 -3.06 -11.52 6.98
N THR A 74 -3.99 -12.45 6.98
CA THR A 74 -4.26 -13.32 8.15
C THR A 74 -3.07 -14.21 8.52
N SER A 75 -2.13 -14.44 7.61
CA SER A 75 -0.88 -15.17 7.84
C SER A 75 0.27 -14.25 8.28
N GLY A 76 0.04 -12.92 8.31
CA GLY A 76 1.03 -11.91 8.66
C GLY A 76 1.90 -11.44 7.50
N ASN A 77 1.66 -11.90 6.27
CA ASN A 77 2.37 -11.43 5.09
C ASN A 77 1.95 -10.00 4.73
N LEU A 78 2.85 -9.26 4.09
CA LEU A 78 2.54 -7.94 3.55
C LEU A 78 1.78 -8.09 2.24
N ALA A 79 0.66 -7.39 2.08
CA ALA A 79 -0.15 -7.47 0.90
C ALA A 79 -0.52 -6.10 0.36
N VAL A 80 -0.51 -5.96 -0.97
CA VAL A 80 -1.06 -4.81 -1.69
C VAL A 80 -2.22 -5.29 -2.54
N ALA A 81 -3.38 -4.65 -2.39
CA ALA A 81 -4.56 -4.99 -3.16
C ALA A 81 -5.20 -3.75 -3.80
N ARG A 82 -5.79 -3.96 -4.97
CA ARG A 82 -6.56 -2.98 -5.74
C ARG A 82 -8.04 -3.21 -5.51
N TYR A 83 -8.78 -2.12 -5.42
CA TYR A 83 -10.25 -2.07 -5.32
C TYR A 83 -10.80 -0.93 -6.19
N GLN A 84 -12.12 -0.91 -6.36
CA GLN A 84 -12.83 0.24 -6.91
C GLN A 84 -13.90 0.74 -5.92
N ALA A 85 -14.12 2.06 -5.91
CA ALA A 85 -15.31 2.62 -5.27
C ALA A 85 -16.55 2.23 -6.06
N SER A 86 -17.66 2.00 -5.37
CA SER A 86 -18.94 1.64 -5.98
C SER A 86 -19.43 2.71 -6.95
N VAL A 87 -20.00 2.27 -8.07
CA VAL A 87 -20.67 3.14 -9.04
C VAL A 87 -21.91 3.80 -8.42
N ALA A 88 -22.64 3.04 -7.61
CA ALA A 88 -23.91 3.50 -7.03
C ALA A 88 -23.72 4.44 -5.83
N ASN A 89 -22.60 4.30 -5.10
CA ASN A 89 -22.32 5.12 -3.92
C ASN A 89 -20.82 5.35 -3.75
N ALA A 90 -20.36 6.54 -4.08
CA ALA A 90 -18.96 6.92 -4.00
C ALA A 90 -18.35 6.87 -2.58
N ASN A 91 -19.18 6.74 -1.54
CA ASN A 91 -18.75 6.60 -0.14
C ASN A 91 -18.64 5.14 0.32
N VAL A 92 -18.75 4.18 -0.60
CA VAL A 92 -18.62 2.74 -0.34
C VAL A 92 -17.75 2.11 -1.42
N ALA A 93 -16.81 1.27 -1.04
CA ALA A 93 -16.03 0.46 -1.97
C ALA A 93 -16.84 -0.75 -2.45
N ASP A 94 -16.62 -1.17 -3.69
CA ASP A 94 -17.13 -2.45 -4.19
C ASP A 94 -16.12 -3.56 -3.82
N ALA A 95 -16.42 -4.32 -2.78
CA ALA A 95 -15.56 -5.39 -2.29
C ALA A 95 -15.36 -6.53 -3.33
N ALA A 96 -16.30 -6.70 -4.27
CA ALA A 96 -16.19 -7.73 -5.33
C ALA A 96 -15.10 -7.40 -6.35
N THR A 97 -14.63 -6.15 -6.39
CA THR A 97 -13.54 -5.72 -7.30
C THR A 97 -12.14 -5.98 -6.75
N ALA A 98 -12.05 -6.59 -5.57
CA ALA A 98 -10.77 -6.90 -4.92
C ALA A 98 -9.83 -7.71 -5.80
N THR A 99 -8.61 -7.21 -5.98
CA THR A 99 -7.53 -7.94 -6.67
C THR A 99 -6.25 -7.77 -5.87
N VAL A 100 -5.70 -8.87 -5.34
CA VAL A 100 -4.38 -8.86 -4.71
C VAL A 100 -3.33 -8.71 -5.81
N LEU A 101 -2.52 -7.66 -5.72
CA LEU A 101 -1.45 -7.38 -6.68
C LEU A 101 -0.17 -8.13 -6.28
N LEU A 102 0.19 -8.06 -5.01
CA LEU A 102 1.43 -8.61 -4.51
C LEU A 102 1.26 -9.08 -3.07
N THR A 103 1.80 -10.26 -2.76
CA THR A 103 1.96 -10.75 -1.40
C THR A 103 3.44 -11.00 -1.14
N ILE A 104 3.97 -10.45 -0.05
CA ILE A 104 5.37 -10.57 0.35
C ILE A 104 5.42 -11.36 1.66
N PRO A 105 6.03 -12.55 1.68
CA PRO A 105 6.21 -13.31 2.91
C PRO A 105 6.90 -12.48 3.99
N HIS A 106 6.29 -12.44 5.18
CA HIS A 106 6.81 -11.74 6.35
C HIS A 106 6.74 -12.65 7.58
N PRO A 107 7.55 -13.72 7.60
CA PRO A 107 7.47 -14.75 8.63
C PRO A 107 8.08 -14.31 9.97
N GLY A 108 7.43 -14.73 11.05
CA GLY A 108 8.02 -14.77 12.38
C GLY A 108 7.86 -13.51 13.22
N GLN A 109 7.89 -12.33 12.66
CA GLN A 109 7.80 -11.06 13.40
C GLN A 109 6.51 -10.30 13.10
N SER A 110 6.08 -9.45 14.04
CA SER A 110 4.87 -8.62 13.88
C SER A 110 5.18 -7.13 13.67
N ASN A 111 6.46 -6.78 13.61
CA ASN A 111 6.94 -5.41 13.43
C ASN A 111 7.72 -5.26 12.12
N HIS A 112 8.11 -4.04 11.78
CA HIS A 112 8.77 -3.66 10.54
C HIS A 112 7.99 -4.07 9.29
N ASN A 113 6.71 -3.70 9.26
CA ASN A 113 5.85 -4.00 8.12
C ASN A 113 6.00 -2.96 6.99
N GLY A 114 6.70 -1.85 7.21
CA GLY A 114 6.69 -0.72 6.29
C GLY A 114 5.34 -0.04 6.25
N ALA A 115 4.85 0.38 5.09
CA ALA A 115 3.42 0.50 4.83
C ALA A 115 2.93 1.66 3.94
N LYS A 116 3.63 2.77 3.75
CA LYS A 116 3.06 3.87 2.94
C LYS A 116 2.93 3.44 1.47
N LEU A 117 1.74 3.66 0.92
CA LEU A 117 1.48 3.67 -0.52
C LEU A 117 1.45 5.12 -1.01
N ALA A 118 2.11 5.43 -2.10
CA ALA A 118 1.99 6.71 -2.78
C ALA A 118 2.26 6.59 -4.28
N PHE A 119 1.52 7.33 -5.09
CA PHE A 119 1.86 7.50 -6.50
C PHE A 119 2.96 8.53 -6.64
N GLY A 120 3.98 8.20 -7.41
CA GLY A 120 5.03 9.14 -7.81
C GLY A 120 4.57 10.08 -8.93
N PRO A 121 5.35 11.13 -9.22
CA PRO A 121 5.05 12.05 -10.32
C PRO A 121 5.12 11.37 -11.69
N ASP A 122 5.75 10.21 -11.78
CA ASP A 122 5.83 9.33 -12.95
C ASP A 122 4.60 8.42 -13.14
N GLY A 123 3.60 8.52 -12.26
CA GLY A 123 2.35 7.76 -12.31
C GLY A 123 2.44 6.33 -11.77
N HIS A 124 3.60 5.87 -11.30
CA HIS A 124 3.75 4.53 -10.73
C HIS A 124 3.46 4.50 -9.23
N LEU A 125 3.07 3.31 -8.75
CA LEU A 125 2.81 3.08 -7.33
C LEU A 125 4.09 2.70 -6.60
N TYR A 126 4.44 3.47 -5.57
CA TYR A 126 5.56 3.23 -4.68
C TYR A 126 5.08 2.80 -3.30
N PHE A 127 5.84 1.92 -2.66
CA PHE A 127 5.58 1.53 -1.28
C PHE A 127 6.83 0.98 -0.60
N GLY A 128 6.88 1.21 0.71
CA GLY A 128 7.97 0.75 1.55
C GLY A 128 7.65 -0.57 2.24
N THR A 129 8.63 -1.46 2.33
CA THR A 129 8.58 -2.69 3.13
C THR A 129 9.64 -2.64 4.21
N GLY A 130 9.31 -3.11 5.42
CA GLY A 130 10.33 -3.29 6.45
C GLY A 130 11.23 -4.50 6.17
N ASP A 131 12.32 -4.62 6.92
CA ASP A 131 13.33 -5.68 6.79
C ASP A 131 12.88 -7.06 7.31
N GLY A 132 11.67 -7.14 7.85
CA GLY A 132 11.10 -8.39 8.38
C GLY A 132 11.16 -8.47 9.91
N GLY A 133 11.58 -7.40 10.59
CA GLY A 133 11.52 -7.27 12.04
C GLY A 133 12.77 -7.74 12.78
N GLY A 134 12.74 -7.55 14.08
CA GLY A 134 13.88 -7.81 14.93
C GLY A 134 14.88 -6.65 14.99
N GLY A 135 15.94 -6.82 15.78
CA GLY A 135 17.03 -5.86 15.91
C GLY A 135 18.17 -6.16 14.94
N GLY A 136 18.65 -5.13 14.21
CA GLY A 136 19.85 -5.25 13.36
C GLY A 136 19.69 -6.07 12.07
N ASP A 137 18.47 -6.20 11.54
CA ASP A 137 18.17 -6.99 10.33
C ASP A 137 18.73 -8.41 10.40
N PRO A 138 18.27 -9.24 11.34
CA PRO A 138 18.89 -10.53 11.63
C PRO A 138 18.88 -11.51 10.47
N SER A 139 17.99 -11.29 9.48
CA SER A 139 17.89 -12.10 8.26
C SER A 139 18.63 -11.50 7.07
N GLY A 140 19.25 -10.33 7.20
CA GLY A 140 19.95 -9.65 6.13
C GLY A 140 19.04 -9.22 4.96
N ASN A 141 17.75 -9.12 5.20
CA ASN A 141 16.75 -8.88 4.15
C ASN A 141 16.97 -7.53 3.47
N ALA A 142 17.34 -6.49 4.23
CA ALA A 142 17.49 -5.14 3.67
C ALA A 142 18.54 -5.07 2.56
N GLN A 143 19.61 -5.86 2.66
CA GLN A 143 20.69 -5.93 1.67
C GLN A 143 20.49 -7.04 0.61
N ASN A 144 19.58 -7.96 0.84
CA ASN A 144 19.33 -9.08 -0.08
C ASN A 144 18.37 -8.65 -1.20
N LEU A 145 18.87 -8.51 -2.41
CA LEU A 145 18.08 -8.07 -3.58
C LEU A 145 17.19 -9.18 -4.18
N ASN A 146 17.27 -10.43 -3.69
CA ASN A 146 16.36 -11.51 -4.09
C ASN A 146 15.01 -11.47 -3.36
N VAL A 147 14.89 -10.65 -2.29
CA VAL A 147 13.68 -10.52 -1.49
C VAL A 147 13.16 -9.09 -1.53
N LEU A 148 11.87 -8.93 -1.25
CA LEU A 148 11.19 -7.63 -1.28
C LEU A 148 11.09 -6.95 0.10
N LEU A 149 11.67 -7.54 1.15
CA LEU A 149 11.74 -6.94 2.48
C LEU A 149 12.92 -5.96 2.59
N GLY A 150 12.72 -4.85 3.35
CA GLY A 150 13.72 -3.80 3.54
C GLY A 150 13.95 -2.92 2.32
N LYS A 151 12.89 -2.61 1.58
CA LYS A 151 12.93 -1.98 0.26
C LYS A 151 11.96 -0.81 0.12
N MET A 152 12.25 0.09 -0.81
CA MET A 152 11.24 0.80 -1.57
C MET A 152 10.97 0.03 -2.84
N LEU A 153 9.70 -0.22 -3.13
CA LEU A 153 9.23 -0.92 -4.33
C LEU A 153 8.48 0.06 -5.23
N ARG A 154 8.57 -0.18 -6.54
CA ARG A 154 7.89 0.62 -7.57
C ARG A 154 7.29 -0.32 -8.60
N ILE A 155 5.99 -0.21 -8.82
CA ILE A 155 5.23 -1.04 -9.76
C ILE A 155 4.31 -0.18 -10.64
N ASP A 156 4.05 -0.66 -11.83
CA ASP A 156 3.06 -0.10 -12.76
C ASP A 156 1.75 -0.88 -12.64
N VAL A 157 0.70 -0.19 -12.19
CA VAL A 157 -0.62 -0.78 -11.94
C VAL A 157 -1.61 -0.54 -13.07
N ASP A 158 -1.21 0.19 -14.10
CA ASP A 158 -2.03 0.52 -15.27
C ASP A 158 -1.81 -0.47 -16.42
N HIS A 159 -0.67 -1.15 -16.44
CA HIS A 159 -0.33 -2.11 -17.48
C HIS A 159 -0.14 -3.51 -16.91
N GLY A 160 -0.60 -4.52 -17.66
CA GLY A 160 -0.50 -5.93 -17.29
C GLY A 160 -1.48 -6.37 -16.20
N SER A 161 -1.36 -7.62 -15.78
CA SER A 161 -2.21 -8.20 -14.73
C SER A 161 -1.38 -9.16 -13.88
N PRO A 162 -1.33 -8.98 -12.56
CA PRO A 162 -1.97 -7.94 -11.76
C PRO A 162 -1.28 -6.58 -11.80
N TYR A 163 0.00 -6.51 -12.21
CA TYR A 163 0.83 -5.32 -12.42
C TYR A 163 1.99 -5.64 -13.35
N THR A 164 2.76 -4.63 -13.77
CA THR A 164 4.07 -4.81 -14.41
C THR A 164 5.17 -4.09 -13.63
N VAL A 165 6.41 -4.46 -13.95
CA VAL A 165 7.59 -3.80 -13.38
C VAL A 165 8.06 -2.74 -14.38
N PRO A 166 8.13 -1.45 -13.97
CA PRO A 166 8.63 -0.40 -14.86
C PRO A 166 10.06 -0.72 -15.36
N PRO A 167 10.32 -0.62 -16.67
CA PRO A 167 11.64 -0.96 -17.24
C PRO A 167 12.78 -0.07 -16.75
N THR A 168 12.44 1.07 -16.15
CA THR A 168 13.39 2.02 -15.56
C THR A 168 13.73 1.71 -14.10
N ASN A 169 13.20 0.62 -13.51
CA ASN A 169 13.61 0.20 -12.17
C ASN A 169 15.07 -0.27 -12.17
N PRO A 170 15.85 0.07 -11.12
CA PRO A 170 17.30 -0.19 -11.09
C PRO A 170 17.70 -1.66 -11.23
N CYS A 171 16.83 -2.58 -10.80
CA CYS A 171 17.12 -4.02 -10.76
C CYS A 171 16.51 -4.81 -11.92
N VAL A 172 15.79 -4.18 -12.85
CA VAL A 172 15.20 -4.85 -14.02
C VAL A 172 16.25 -5.50 -14.89
N GLY A 173 16.01 -6.75 -15.32
CA GLY A 173 16.91 -7.52 -16.17
C GLY A 173 18.18 -8.03 -15.50
N GLN A 174 18.36 -7.78 -14.19
CA GLN A 174 19.53 -8.26 -13.46
C GLN A 174 19.23 -9.62 -12.81
N SER A 175 19.99 -10.64 -13.21
CA SER A 175 19.84 -11.99 -12.65
C SER A 175 20.00 -11.98 -11.12
N GLY A 176 19.13 -12.72 -10.43
CA GLY A 176 19.15 -12.82 -8.98
C GLY A 176 18.64 -11.59 -8.23
N LYS A 177 18.00 -10.64 -8.92
CA LYS A 177 17.41 -9.45 -8.29
C LYS A 177 15.93 -9.31 -8.62
N ARG A 178 15.17 -8.83 -7.65
CA ARG A 178 13.75 -8.53 -7.84
C ARG A 178 13.59 -7.21 -8.59
N GLY A 179 12.92 -7.23 -9.72
CA GLY A 179 12.74 -6.07 -10.59
C GLY A 179 11.92 -4.94 -9.97
N GLU A 180 11.04 -5.26 -9.02
CA GLU A 180 10.19 -4.29 -8.30
C GLU A 180 10.99 -3.32 -7.44
N ILE A 181 12.26 -3.63 -7.14
CA ILE A 181 13.10 -2.86 -6.23
C ILE A 181 13.47 -1.51 -6.85
N TRP A 182 13.08 -0.42 -6.18
CA TRP A 182 13.49 0.95 -6.47
C TRP A 182 14.69 1.38 -5.62
N ALA A 183 14.65 1.08 -4.31
CA ALA A 183 15.75 1.30 -3.38
C ALA A 183 15.79 0.19 -2.33
N TYR A 184 16.93 -0.03 -1.71
CA TYR A 184 17.15 -1.11 -0.75
C TYR A 184 17.96 -0.63 0.46
N GLY A 185 18.15 -1.48 1.46
CA GLY A 185 18.91 -1.16 2.67
C GLY A 185 18.07 -0.42 3.72
N LEU A 186 16.75 -0.55 3.68
CA LEU A 186 15.84 0.15 4.58
C LEU A 186 15.42 -0.74 5.74
N ARG A 187 15.34 -0.15 6.93
CA ARG A 187 14.93 -0.87 8.12
C ARG A 187 13.40 -1.02 8.19
N ASN A 188 12.69 0.11 8.21
CA ASN A 188 11.22 0.15 8.31
C ASN A 188 10.69 1.49 7.77
N PRO A 189 10.60 1.66 6.44
CA PRO A 189 10.10 2.89 5.83
C PRO A 189 8.58 3.03 6.05
N TRP A 190 8.22 3.49 7.26
CA TRP A 190 6.84 3.61 7.71
C TRP A 190 6.06 4.64 6.90
N ARG A 191 6.68 5.81 6.63
CA ARG A 191 6.08 6.90 5.85
C ARG A 191 7.13 7.58 4.99
N PHE A 192 6.69 8.03 3.82
CA PHE A 192 7.46 8.85 2.90
C PHE A 192 6.50 9.74 2.09
N SER A 193 7.04 10.71 1.41
CA SER A 193 6.33 11.56 0.46
C SER A 193 7.26 11.95 -0.67
N PHE A 194 6.67 12.35 -1.79
CA PHE A 194 7.41 12.99 -2.89
C PHE A 194 7.47 14.50 -2.66
N ASP A 195 8.58 15.11 -3.01
CA ASP A 195 8.71 16.56 -3.08
C ASP A 195 7.87 17.06 -4.26
N ARG A 196 6.91 17.96 -3.97
CA ARG A 196 6.02 18.49 -5.01
C ARG A 196 6.69 19.54 -5.89
N GLY A 197 7.83 20.09 -5.46
CA GLY A 197 8.58 21.11 -6.20
C GLY A 197 9.58 20.53 -7.20
N SER A 198 10.10 19.34 -6.92
CA SER A 198 11.16 18.71 -7.74
C SER A 198 10.79 17.32 -8.28
N GLY A 199 9.70 16.74 -7.84
CA GLY A 199 9.24 15.41 -8.22
C GLY A 199 9.69 14.30 -7.29
#